data_918fa3075a9c00aba9dd33e24c51b548
#
_entry.id   918fa3075a9c00aba9dd33e24c51b548
#
_cell.length_a   1.000
_cell.length_b   1.000
_cell.length_c   1.000
_cell.angle_alpha   90.00
_cell.angle_beta   90.00
_cell.angle_gamma   90.00
#
_symmetry.space_group_name_H-M   'P 1'
#
loop_
_entity.id
_entity.type
_entity.pdbx_description
1 polymer ?
#
loop_
_entity_poly.entity_id
_entity_poly.type
_entity_poly.pdbx_seq_one_letter_code
_entity_poly.pdbx_strand_id
1 'polypeptide(L)'
;MPLEIDTEIEFDLADLKVDIEKTRQTDRWNDAPDNVKDLFHELEWNIIEGEHEDTQNFINSILENECSARVLIAGPMATGIAEVGRRFKMDEYFLPEVMMSAKCMHQALDILKPLIIAEKTADIGTVIVGTVQGDLHDIGKKIVAMMMEAAGFSVVDLGVNVKPTAFIEAIREHGPVIVGFSALLTTTMNMQWETVKLIKEEGLRESVHIFVGGAPISQNWCDKIGADAYGADALVSVDK
;
A
#
# COMPACT_ATOMS: atom_id res chain seq x y z
N MET A 1 24.61 5.29 15.89
CA MET A 1 23.58 5.39 16.92
C MET A 1 22.38 4.65 16.37
N PRO A 2 21.84 3.62 17.02
CA PRO A 2 20.62 2.98 16.52
C PRO A 2 19.51 4.04 16.55
N LEU A 3 18.69 4.08 15.50
CA LEU A 3 17.45 4.86 15.48
C LEU A 3 16.52 4.25 16.55
N GLU A 4 16.39 4.92 17.70
CA GLU A 4 15.24 4.70 18.56
C GLU A 4 14.02 5.27 17.83
N ILE A 5 13.32 4.41 17.11
CA ILE A 5 12.00 4.73 16.61
C ILE A 5 11.09 4.67 17.84
N ASP A 6 10.53 5.83 18.20
CA ASP A 6 9.57 5.94 19.29
C ASP A 6 8.34 5.09 18.93
N THR A 7 8.19 3.96 19.65
CA THR A 7 7.21 2.91 19.36
C THR A 7 5.79 3.24 19.87
N GLU A 8 5.51 4.49 20.25
CA GLU A 8 4.19 4.92 20.73
C GLU A 8 3.32 5.59 19.67
N ILE A 9 3.54 5.34 18.38
CA ILE A 9 2.54 5.67 17.37
C ILE A 9 1.61 4.46 17.26
N GLU A 10 0.61 4.40 18.13
CA GLU A 10 -0.54 3.50 17.98
C GLU A 10 -1.31 3.86 16.69
N PHE A 11 -0.83 3.35 15.57
CA PHE A 11 -1.63 3.22 14.37
C PHE A 11 -2.35 1.87 14.45
N ASP A 12 -3.64 1.91 14.79
CA ASP A 12 -4.52 0.74 14.78
C ASP A 12 -4.80 0.33 13.32
N LEU A 13 -3.84 -0.38 12.75
CA LEU A 13 -3.82 -0.87 11.37
C LEU A 13 -4.15 -2.37 11.28
N ALA A 14 -4.51 -2.99 12.41
CA ALA A 14 -4.91 -4.39 12.48
C ALA A 14 -6.15 -4.72 11.63
N ASP A 15 -6.85 -3.69 11.13
CA ASP A 15 -8.15 -3.84 10.47
C ASP A 15 -8.08 -4.01 8.95
N LEU A 16 -6.91 -4.00 8.32
CA LEU A 16 -6.79 -4.17 6.87
C LEU A 16 -6.23 -5.53 6.42
N LYS A 17 -6.53 -6.58 7.14
CA LYS A 17 -6.67 -7.87 6.48
C LYS A 17 -7.91 -7.76 5.61
N VAL A 18 -7.73 -7.73 4.28
CA VAL A 18 -8.83 -7.67 3.32
C VAL A 18 -9.60 -9.01 3.35
N ASP A 19 -10.26 -9.25 4.44
CA ASP A 19 -11.43 -10.09 4.54
C ASP A 19 -12.61 -9.14 4.27
N ILE A 20 -13.13 -9.18 3.06
CA ILE A 20 -14.19 -8.28 2.58
C ILE A 20 -15.37 -8.26 3.58
N GLU A 21 -15.74 -9.41 4.15
CA GLU A 21 -16.79 -9.48 5.15
C GLU A 21 -16.38 -8.83 6.47
N LYS A 22 -15.12 -8.97 6.86
CA LYS A 22 -14.60 -8.38 8.10
C LYS A 22 -14.43 -6.86 7.97
N THR A 23 -13.99 -6.35 6.81
CA THR A 23 -13.87 -4.91 6.56
C THR A 23 -15.24 -4.22 6.52
N ARG A 24 -16.27 -4.88 5.96
CA ARG A 24 -17.67 -4.42 6.02
C ARG A 24 -18.27 -4.48 7.43
N GLN A 25 -17.67 -5.24 8.35
CA GLN A 25 -18.12 -5.41 9.75
C GLN A 25 -17.32 -4.51 10.71
N THR A 26 -16.35 -3.74 10.25
CA THR A 26 -15.64 -2.79 11.14
C THR A 26 -16.61 -1.71 11.59
N ASP A 27 -16.51 -1.30 12.85
CA ASP A 27 -17.39 -0.30 13.48
C ASP A 27 -17.49 0.96 12.64
N ARG A 28 -16.41 1.36 11.94
CA ARG A 28 -16.36 2.55 11.08
C ARG A 28 -17.27 2.48 9.86
N TRP A 29 -17.46 1.29 9.26
CA TRP A 29 -18.41 1.09 8.18
C TRP A 29 -19.84 1.04 8.70
N ASN A 30 -20.06 0.32 9.81
CA ASN A 30 -21.38 0.13 10.41
C ASN A 30 -21.90 1.38 11.10
N ASP A 31 -20.99 2.21 11.67
CA ASP A 31 -21.32 3.46 12.37
C ASP A 31 -21.54 4.65 11.42
N ALA A 32 -21.19 4.50 10.12
CA ALA A 32 -21.46 5.54 9.15
C ALA A 32 -22.98 5.79 9.00
N PRO A 33 -23.43 7.02 8.82
CA PRO A 33 -24.82 7.32 8.47
C PRO A 33 -25.27 6.56 7.21
N ASP A 34 -26.54 6.20 7.13
CA ASP A 34 -27.02 5.36 6.03
C ASP A 34 -26.75 5.95 4.64
N ASN A 35 -26.88 7.26 4.49
CA ASN A 35 -26.54 7.95 3.24
C ASN A 35 -25.06 7.85 2.87
N VAL A 36 -24.17 7.67 3.83
CA VAL A 36 -22.73 7.47 3.58
C VAL A 36 -22.44 6.00 3.24
N LYS A 37 -23.15 5.07 3.86
CA LYS A 37 -23.07 3.65 3.50
C LYS A 37 -23.45 3.40 2.05
N ASP A 38 -24.51 4.06 1.58
CA ASP A 38 -24.91 3.97 0.17
C ASP A 38 -23.78 4.48 -0.76
N LEU A 39 -23.17 5.62 -0.42
CA LEU A 39 -22.03 6.16 -1.18
C LEU A 39 -20.78 5.24 -1.13
N PHE A 40 -20.55 4.55 -0.01
CA PHE A 40 -19.48 3.57 0.08
C PHE A 40 -19.72 2.39 -0.86
N HIS A 41 -20.95 1.88 -0.91
CA HIS A 41 -21.31 0.81 -1.85
C HIS A 41 -21.19 1.27 -3.30
N GLU A 42 -21.58 2.50 -3.60
CA GLU A 42 -21.43 3.07 -4.94
C GLU A 42 -19.95 3.20 -5.34
N LEU A 43 -19.09 3.67 -4.44
CA LEU A 43 -17.64 3.75 -4.71
C LEU A 43 -17.01 2.35 -4.85
N GLU A 44 -17.37 1.40 -3.98
CA GLU A 44 -16.92 0.01 -4.09
C GLU A 44 -17.32 -0.60 -5.43
N TRP A 45 -18.60 -0.44 -5.82
CA TRP A 45 -19.14 -0.92 -7.08
C TRP A 45 -18.47 -0.26 -8.28
N ASN A 46 -18.26 1.05 -8.22
CA ASN A 46 -17.56 1.82 -9.25
C ASN A 46 -16.14 1.28 -9.51
N ILE A 47 -15.42 0.91 -8.46
CA ILE A 47 -14.10 0.29 -8.58
C ILE A 47 -14.23 -1.12 -9.18
N ILE A 48 -15.19 -1.93 -8.73
CA ILE A 48 -15.40 -3.28 -9.22
C ILE A 48 -15.71 -3.27 -10.72
N GLU A 49 -16.64 -2.44 -11.17
CA GLU A 49 -17.06 -2.39 -12.56
C GLU A 49 -16.11 -1.55 -13.46
N GLY A 50 -15.16 -0.82 -12.85
CA GLY A 50 -14.20 0.00 -13.58
C GLY A 50 -14.80 1.28 -14.18
N GLU A 51 -15.91 1.79 -13.62
CA GLU A 51 -16.64 2.98 -14.08
C GLU A 51 -15.99 4.27 -13.59
N HIS A 52 -14.78 4.56 -14.07
CA HIS A 52 -13.90 5.60 -13.56
C HIS A 52 -14.40 7.05 -13.74
N GLU A 53 -15.43 7.29 -14.54
CA GLU A 53 -15.94 8.65 -14.81
C GLU A 53 -16.59 9.28 -13.57
N ASP A 54 -17.21 8.49 -12.70
CA ASP A 54 -17.92 8.93 -11.49
C ASP A 54 -17.09 8.86 -10.19
N THR A 55 -15.91 8.25 -10.21
CA THR A 55 -15.07 8.04 -9.03
C THR A 55 -14.84 9.33 -8.22
N GLN A 56 -14.55 10.45 -8.89
CA GLN A 56 -14.32 11.73 -8.23
C GLN A 56 -15.58 12.24 -7.52
N ASN A 57 -16.76 12.08 -8.14
CA ASN A 57 -18.02 12.55 -7.56
C ASN A 57 -18.36 11.79 -6.29
N PHE A 58 -18.19 10.47 -6.28
CA PHE A 58 -18.41 9.64 -5.09
C PHE A 58 -17.47 10.01 -3.96
N ILE A 59 -16.17 10.15 -4.25
CA ILE A 59 -15.17 10.55 -3.25
C ILE A 59 -15.52 11.91 -2.65
N ASN A 60 -15.80 12.92 -3.46
CA ASN A 60 -16.16 14.25 -2.99
C ASN A 60 -17.42 14.22 -2.12
N SER A 61 -18.46 13.50 -2.56
CA SER A 61 -19.69 13.35 -1.80
C SER A 61 -19.48 12.68 -0.43
N ILE A 62 -18.59 11.70 -0.34
CA ILE A 62 -18.24 11.04 0.92
C ILE A 62 -17.45 12.00 1.82
N LEU A 63 -16.48 12.73 1.28
CA LEU A 63 -15.66 13.69 2.03
C LEU A 63 -16.50 14.86 2.57
N GLU A 64 -17.53 15.33 1.84
CA GLU A 64 -18.48 16.35 2.31
C GLU A 64 -19.31 15.88 3.52
N ASN A 65 -19.43 14.57 3.74
CA ASN A 65 -20.05 13.96 4.91
C ASN A 65 -19.05 13.68 6.06
N GLU A 66 -17.94 14.42 6.12
CA GLU A 66 -16.91 14.36 7.18
C GLU A 66 -16.20 12.99 7.32
N CYS A 67 -16.27 12.13 6.31
CA CYS A 67 -15.49 10.90 6.29
C CYS A 67 -14.04 11.18 5.92
N SER A 68 -13.10 10.57 6.63
CA SER A 68 -11.68 10.74 6.34
C SER A 68 -11.23 9.97 5.09
N ALA A 69 -10.20 10.49 4.41
CA ALA A 69 -9.58 9.80 3.27
C ALA A 69 -9.10 8.38 3.61
N ARG A 70 -8.67 8.15 4.86
CA ARG A 70 -8.24 6.84 5.35
C ARG A 70 -9.38 5.82 5.36
N VAL A 71 -10.58 6.23 5.75
CA VAL A 71 -11.77 5.37 5.77
C VAL A 71 -12.14 4.93 4.35
N LEU A 72 -12.03 5.81 3.35
CA LEU A 72 -12.28 5.44 1.95
C LEU A 72 -11.28 4.42 1.44
N ILE A 73 -9.99 4.61 1.73
CA ILE A 73 -8.93 3.69 1.30
C ILE A 73 -9.10 2.33 1.98
N ALA A 74 -9.29 2.33 3.30
CA ALA A 74 -9.39 1.13 4.12
C ALA A 74 -10.71 0.37 3.91
N GLY A 75 -11.77 1.06 3.54
CA GLY A 75 -13.11 0.54 3.33
C GLY A 75 -13.39 0.24 1.85
N PRO A 76 -14.23 1.06 1.20
CA PRO A 76 -14.76 0.73 -0.13
C PRO A 76 -13.70 0.51 -1.21
N MET A 77 -12.59 1.22 -1.14
CA MET A 77 -11.52 1.05 -2.14
C MET A 77 -10.79 -0.29 -1.97
N ALA A 78 -10.43 -0.65 -0.72
CA ALA A 78 -9.74 -1.91 -0.45
C ALA A 78 -10.64 -3.12 -0.74
N THR A 79 -11.93 -3.06 -0.37
CA THR A 79 -12.88 -4.14 -0.65
C THR A 79 -13.17 -4.27 -2.14
N GLY A 80 -13.33 -3.16 -2.86
CA GLY A 80 -13.56 -3.17 -4.30
C GLY A 80 -12.42 -3.83 -5.09
N ILE A 81 -11.17 -3.41 -4.86
CA ILE A 81 -10.04 -3.99 -5.59
C ILE A 81 -9.75 -5.45 -5.18
N ALA A 82 -10.07 -5.84 -3.93
CA ALA A 82 -9.95 -7.22 -3.50
C ALA A 82 -10.98 -8.12 -4.20
N GLU A 83 -12.22 -7.64 -4.39
CA GLU A 83 -13.25 -8.35 -5.15
C GLU A 83 -12.85 -8.50 -6.63
N VAL A 84 -12.26 -7.47 -7.24
CA VAL A 84 -11.69 -7.56 -8.59
C VAL A 84 -10.63 -8.67 -8.66
N GLY A 85 -9.72 -8.71 -7.68
CA GLY A 85 -8.70 -9.75 -7.59
C GLY A 85 -9.30 -11.15 -7.43
N ARG A 86 -10.37 -11.29 -6.64
CA ARG A 86 -11.13 -12.55 -6.50
C ARG A 86 -11.76 -12.97 -7.83
N ARG A 87 -12.47 -12.06 -8.50
CA ARG A 87 -13.12 -12.32 -9.80
C ARG A 87 -12.11 -12.71 -10.87
N PHE A 88 -10.96 -12.05 -10.92
CA PHE A 88 -9.87 -12.40 -11.83
C PHE A 88 -9.32 -13.81 -11.56
N LYS A 89 -9.11 -14.17 -10.28
CA LYS A 89 -8.64 -15.51 -9.88
C LYS A 89 -9.63 -16.61 -10.21
N MET A 90 -10.91 -16.30 -10.25
CA MET A 90 -12.00 -17.25 -10.54
C MET A 90 -12.38 -17.29 -12.03
N ASP A 91 -11.60 -16.64 -12.90
CA ASP A 91 -11.87 -16.49 -14.35
C ASP A 91 -13.23 -15.80 -14.65
N GLU A 92 -13.76 -15.02 -13.69
CA GLU A 92 -14.96 -14.19 -13.85
C GLU A 92 -14.62 -12.86 -14.52
N TYR A 93 -13.41 -12.33 -14.27
CA TYR A 93 -12.82 -11.14 -14.90
C TYR A 93 -11.59 -11.51 -15.70
N PHE A 94 -11.34 -10.74 -16.75
CA PHE A 94 -10.15 -10.82 -17.58
C PHE A 94 -9.31 -9.55 -17.44
N LEU A 95 -8.17 -9.50 -18.13
CA LEU A 95 -7.23 -8.38 -17.99
C LEU A 95 -7.85 -6.99 -18.27
N PRO A 96 -8.74 -6.80 -19.29
CA PRO A 96 -9.36 -5.50 -19.51
C PRO A 96 -10.16 -4.97 -18.32
N GLU A 97 -10.98 -5.82 -17.67
CA GLU A 97 -11.78 -5.43 -16.49
C GLU A 97 -10.86 -5.03 -15.33
N VAL A 98 -9.82 -5.82 -15.09
CA VAL A 98 -8.81 -5.50 -14.05
C VAL A 98 -8.12 -4.17 -14.33
N MET A 99 -7.78 -3.88 -15.60
CA MET A 99 -7.15 -2.60 -15.97
C MET A 99 -8.08 -1.41 -15.76
N MET A 100 -9.38 -1.55 -16.03
CA MET A 100 -10.36 -0.50 -15.78
C MET A 100 -10.52 -0.23 -14.30
N SER A 101 -10.65 -1.29 -13.48
CA SER A 101 -10.70 -1.17 -12.02
C SER A 101 -9.42 -0.54 -11.45
N ALA A 102 -8.25 -0.93 -11.94
CA ALA A 102 -6.98 -0.33 -11.54
C ALA A 102 -6.92 1.17 -11.87
N LYS A 103 -7.49 1.60 -13.01
CA LYS A 103 -7.60 3.00 -13.36
C LYS A 103 -8.48 3.79 -12.38
N CYS A 104 -9.63 3.23 -11.96
CA CYS A 104 -10.46 3.82 -10.90
C CYS A 104 -9.67 3.99 -9.61
N MET A 105 -8.96 2.95 -9.17
CA MET A 105 -8.12 2.99 -7.98
C MET A 105 -7.06 4.08 -8.04
N HIS A 106 -6.34 4.21 -9.17
CA HIS A 106 -5.31 5.25 -9.32
C HIS A 106 -5.92 6.65 -9.25
N GLN A 107 -7.06 6.89 -9.92
CA GLN A 107 -7.75 8.18 -9.84
C GLN A 107 -8.19 8.50 -8.41
N ALA A 108 -8.77 7.53 -7.70
CA ALA A 108 -9.17 7.69 -6.32
C ALA A 108 -7.98 8.05 -5.42
N LEU A 109 -6.85 7.33 -5.55
CA LEU A 109 -5.63 7.59 -4.79
C LEU A 109 -5.05 8.97 -5.10
N ASP A 110 -5.05 9.41 -6.35
CA ASP A 110 -4.56 10.75 -6.73
C ASP A 110 -5.39 11.88 -6.09
N ILE A 111 -6.72 11.68 -5.94
CA ILE A 111 -7.61 12.62 -5.26
C ILE A 111 -7.35 12.66 -3.76
N LEU A 112 -7.16 11.49 -3.13
CA LEU A 112 -7.02 11.36 -1.69
C LEU A 112 -5.62 11.69 -1.17
N LYS A 113 -4.59 11.50 -1.99
CA LYS A 113 -3.18 11.73 -1.61
C LYS A 113 -2.92 13.10 -0.97
N PRO A 114 -3.34 14.25 -1.54
CA PRO A 114 -3.08 15.54 -0.91
C PRO A 114 -3.77 15.70 0.44
N LEU A 115 -4.94 15.07 0.66
CA LEU A 115 -5.65 15.11 1.93
C LEU A 115 -4.90 14.34 3.02
N ILE A 116 -4.37 13.17 2.66
CA ILE A 116 -3.58 12.33 3.57
C ILE A 116 -2.25 13.02 3.94
N ILE A 117 -1.56 13.62 2.95
CA ILE A 117 -0.30 14.34 3.20
C ILE A 117 -0.53 15.58 4.08
N ALA A 118 -1.67 16.24 3.95
CA ALA A 118 -2.01 17.39 4.80
C ALA A 118 -2.17 17.01 6.29
N GLU A 119 -2.39 15.74 6.60
CA GLU A 119 -2.45 15.21 7.98
C GLU A 119 -1.05 14.98 8.59
N LYS A 120 0.03 15.10 7.81
CA LYS A 120 1.41 14.89 8.26
C LYS A 120 1.76 15.83 9.42
N THR A 121 2.18 15.26 10.55
CA THR A 121 2.46 16.00 11.79
C THR A 121 3.96 16.19 12.06
N ALA A 122 4.84 15.36 11.47
CA ALA A 122 6.29 15.39 11.69
C ALA A 122 7.04 14.83 10.48
N ASP A 123 8.36 15.03 10.45
CA ASP A 123 9.29 14.30 9.59
C ASP A 123 10.13 13.38 10.47
N ILE A 124 9.78 12.08 10.49
CA ILE A 124 10.37 11.10 11.39
C ILE A 124 11.42 10.21 10.69
N GLY A 125 11.63 10.41 9.40
CA GLY A 125 12.63 9.69 8.63
C GLY A 125 12.24 9.49 7.16
N THR A 126 13.13 8.82 6.43
CA THR A 126 12.91 8.54 4.99
C THR A 126 12.57 7.08 4.76
N VAL A 127 11.56 6.84 3.94
CA VAL A 127 11.16 5.52 3.45
C VAL A 127 11.34 5.48 1.93
N ILE A 128 12.09 4.51 1.44
CA ILE A 128 12.23 4.22 0.01
C ILE A 128 11.33 3.04 -0.31
N VAL A 129 10.44 3.17 -1.30
CA VAL A 129 9.60 2.08 -1.76
C VAL A 129 9.77 1.85 -3.26
N GLY A 130 9.64 0.60 -3.69
CA GLY A 130 9.70 0.27 -5.11
C GLY A 130 9.11 -1.11 -5.39
N THR A 131 8.49 -1.27 -6.56
CA THR A 131 8.10 -2.56 -7.07
C THR A 131 9.28 -3.18 -7.80
N VAL A 132 9.68 -4.38 -7.41
CA VAL A 132 10.89 -5.03 -7.89
C VAL A 132 10.91 -5.25 -9.41
N GLN A 133 12.09 -5.47 -9.97
CA GLN A 133 12.30 -5.68 -11.40
C GLN A 133 11.43 -6.80 -11.95
N GLY A 134 10.78 -6.54 -13.08
CA GLY A 134 9.88 -7.47 -13.79
C GLY A 134 8.44 -7.41 -13.31
N ASP A 135 8.14 -6.64 -12.26
CA ASP A 135 6.80 -6.45 -11.73
C ASP A 135 6.29 -5.02 -12.00
N LEU A 136 5.04 -4.89 -12.43
CA LEU A 136 4.42 -3.60 -12.78
C LEU A 136 3.26 -3.22 -11.83
N HIS A 137 2.97 -4.06 -10.85
CA HIS A 137 1.89 -3.82 -9.91
C HIS A 137 2.30 -2.76 -8.88
N ASP A 138 1.50 -1.72 -8.70
CA ASP A 138 1.84 -0.56 -7.88
C ASP A 138 0.76 -0.10 -6.90
N ILE A 139 -0.49 -0.59 -7.02
CA ILE A 139 -1.61 -0.13 -6.18
C ILE A 139 -1.28 -0.35 -4.70
N GLY A 140 -0.92 -1.56 -4.29
CA GLY A 140 -0.58 -1.86 -2.90
C GLY A 140 0.61 -1.03 -2.40
N LYS A 141 1.65 -0.88 -3.23
CA LYS A 141 2.82 -0.05 -2.91
C LYS A 141 2.44 1.42 -2.72
N LYS A 142 1.57 1.98 -3.58
CA LYS A 142 1.09 3.36 -3.46
C LYS A 142 0.30 3.59 -2.17
N ILE A 143 -0.53 2.62 -1.78
CA ILE A 143 -1.26 2.69 -0.49
C ILE A 143 -0.27 2.70 0.68
N VAL A 144 0.73 1.81 0.69
CA VAL A 144 1.80 1.82 1.71
C VAL A 144 2.51 3.17 1.74
N ALA A 145 2.94 3.69 0.58
CA ALA A 145 3.62 4.97 0.46
C ALA A 145 2.79 6.11 1.09
N MET A 146 1.50 6.18 0.75
CA MET A 146 0.58 7.20 1.30
C MET A 146 0.41 7.08 2.82
N MET A 147 0.31 5.85 3.33
CA MET A 147 0.19 5.63 4.78
C MET A 147 1.47 6.02 5.52
N MET A 148 2.65 5.72 4.96
CA MET A 148 3.92 6.17 5.50
C MET A 148 4.05 7.71 5.48
N GLU A 149 3.62 8.37 4.38
CA GLU A 149 3.56 9.84 4.30
C GLU A 149 2.64 10.41 5.39
N ALA A 150 1.48 9.79 5.61
CA ALA A 150 0.52 10.18 6.65
C ALA A 150 1.06 9.97 8.08
N ALA A 151 1.88 8.93 8.29
CA ALA A 151 2.55 8.67 9.56
C ALA A 151 3.70 9.66 9.85
N GLY A 152 4.11 10.46 8.86
CA GLY A 152 5.14 11.50 9.04
C GLY A 152 6.45 11.22 8.33
N PHE A 153 6.56 10.10 7.62
CA PHE A 153 7.77 9.81 6.84
C PHE A 153 7.86 10.67 5.56
N SER A 154 9.09 10.90 5.11
CA SER A 154 9.36 11.37 3.76
C SER A 154 9.53 10.17 2.83
N VAL A 155 8.64 10.00 1.85
CA VAL A 155 8.61 8.81 1.00
C VAL A 155 9.25 9.08 -0.36
N VAL A 156 10.19 8.22 -0.75
CA VAL A 156 10.82 8.18 -2.06
C VAL A 156 10.28 6.95 -2.80
N ASP A 157 9.35 7.16 -3.72
CA ASP A 157 8.78 6.09 -4.54
C ASP A 157 9.60 5.93 -5.84
N LEU A 158 10.32 4.82 -5.97
CA LEU A 158 11.13 4.50 -7.14
C LEU A 158 10.30 3.99 -8.34
N GLY A 159 8.97 3.83 -8.16
CA GLY A 159 8.06 3.35 -9.20
C GLY A 159 8.01 1.83 -9.29
N VAL A 160 7.88 1.34 -10.52
CA VAL A 160 7.72 -0.08 -10.85
C VAL A 160 8.89 -0.59 -11.68
N ASN A 161 9.08 -1.91 -11.75
CA ASN A 161 10.17 -2.55 -12.50
C ASN A 161 11.55 -2.03 -12.08
N VAL A 162 11.73 -1.80 -10.79
CA VAL A 162 12.94 -1.19 -10.22
C VAL A 162 14.05 -2.21 -10.12
N LYS A 163 15.18 -1.90 -10.72
CA LYS A 163 16.39 -2.75 -10.66
C LYS A 163 16.99 -2.71 -9.26
N PRO A 164 17.64 -3.80 -8.77
CA PRO A 164 18.35 -3.80 -7.49
C PRO A 164 19.34 -2.65 -7.32
N THR A 165 20.06 -2.27 -8.39
CA THR A 165 21.03 -1.16 -8.37
C THR A 165 20.39 0.20 -8.08
N ALA A 166 19.14 0.43 -8.54
CA ALA A 166 18.45 1.69 -8.27
C ALA A 166 18.08 1.85 -6.78
N PHE A 167 17.77 0.75 -6.10
CA PHE A 167 17.62 0.77 -4.64
C PHE A 167 18.92 1.13 -3.94
N ILE A 168 20.06 0.57 -4.40
CA ILE A 168 21.39 0.91 -3.84
C ILE A 168 21.70 2.41 -4.00
N GLU A 169 21.43 2.95 -5.18
CA GLU A 169 21.63 4.38 -5.47
C GLU A 169 20.78 5.26 -4.55
N ALA A 170 19.49 4.94 -4.40
CA ALA A 170 18.59 5.67 -3.52
C ALA A 170 18.98 5.57 -2.04
N ILE A 171 19.41 4.39 -1.54
CA ILE A 171 19.92 4.22 -0.18
C ILE A 171 21.15 5.10 0.06
N ARG A 172 22.08 5.17 -0.89
CA ARG A 172 23.27 6.00 -0.77
C ARG A 172 22.97 7.50 -0.78
N GLU A 173 21.95 7.90 -1.54
CA GLU A 173 21.53 9.29 -1.64
C GLU A 173 20.83 9.79 -0.36
N HIS A 174 19.97 8.95 0.24
CA HIS A 174 19.12 9.37 1.34
C HIS A 174 19.62 8.98 2.74
N GLY A 175 20.71 8.19 2.84
CA GLY A 175 21.32 7.81 4.13
C GLY A 175 20.59 6.68 4.85
N PRO A 176 20.61 6.64 6.21
CA PRO A 176 19.88 5.63 6.96
C PRO A 176 18.38 5.72 6.68
N VAL A 177 17.77 4.63 6.17
CA VAL A 177 16.40 4.63 5.65
C VAL A 177 15.68 3.32 5.93
N ILE A 178 14.36 3.37 5.84
CA ILE A 178 13.52 2.18 5.69
C ILE A 178 13.38 1.90 4.18
N VAL A 179 13.51 0.64 3.77
CA VAL A 179 13.41 0.26 2.35
C VAL A 179 12.35 -0.81 2.17
N GLY A 180 11.35 -0.52 1.35
CA GLY A 180 10.22 -1.40 1.06
C GLY A 180 10.27 -2.01 -0.34
N PHE A 181 10.15 -3.34 -0.43
CA PHE A 181 10.07 -4.06 -1.69
C PHE A 181 8.69 -4.66 -1.90
N SER A 182 8.03 -4.27 -3.00
CA SER A 182 6.76 -4.85 -3.42
C SER A 182 6.97 -5.86 -4.55
N ALA A 183 6.34 -7.05 -4.43
CA ALA A 183 6.28 -8.05 -5.50
C ALA A 183 4.91 -8.75 -5.48
N LEU A 184 4.16 -8.71 -6.57
CA LEU A 184 2.83 -9.32 -6.65
C LEU A 184 2.84 -10.71 -7.29
N LEU A 185 3.88 -11.06 -8.04
CA LEU A 185 3.97 -12.33 -8.74
C LEU A 185 5.00 -13.25 -8.08
N THR A 186 4.71 -14.55 -8.05
CA THR A 186 5.67 -15.57 -7.58
C THR A 186 6.96 -15.60 -8.42
N THR A 187 6.86 -15.20 -9.68
CA THR A 187 8.00 -15.08 -10.61
C THR A 187 8.91 -13.89 -10.31
N THR A 188 8.38 -12.84 -9.68
CA THR A 188 9.13 -11.62 -9.39
C THR A 188 9.60 -11.54 -7.93
N MET A 189 9.02 -12.32 -7.01
CA MET A 189 9.40 -12.30 -5.59
C MET A 189 10.90 -12.57 -5.36
N ASN A 190 11.55 -13.35 -6.21
CA ASN A 190 13.00 -13.61 -6.09
C ASN A 190 13.84 -12.34 -6.23
N MET A 191 13.33 -11.31 -6.90
CA MET A 191 14.04 -10.03 -7.03
C MET A 191 14.13 -9.26 -5.70
N GLN A 192 13.24 -9.52 -4.74
CA GLN A 192 13.40 -9.02 -3.37
C GLN A 192 14.67 -9.63 -2.74
N TRP A 193 14.86 -10.94 -2.87
CA TRP A 193 16.07 -11.60 -2.37
C TRP A 193 17.35 -11.09 -3.04
N GLU A 194 17.36 -10.96 -4.37
CA GLU A 194 18.51 -10.42 -5.11
C GLU A 194 18.84 -8.99 -4.65
N THR A 195 17.81 -8.16 -4.36
CA THR A 195 18.02 -6.79 -3.86
C THR A 195 18.61 -6.81 -2.45
N VAL A 196 18.07 -7.63 -1.53
CA VAL A 196 18.62 -7.78 -0.17
C VAL A 196 20.06 -8.30 -0.21
N LYS A 197 20.36 -9.25 -1.09
CA LYS A 197 21.71 -9.77 -1.29
C LYS A 197 22.66 -8.67 -1.75
N LEU A 198 22.27 -7.87 -2.73
CA LEU A 198 23.08 -6.75 -3.22
C LEU A 198 23.30 -5.69 -2.14
N ILE A 199 22.29 -5.36 -1.33
CA ILE A 199 22.44 -4.45 -0.17
C ILE A 199 23.52 -4.95 0.79
N LYS A 200 23.55 -6.27 1.07
CA LYS A 200 24.60 -6.87 1.90
C LYS A 200 25.98 -6.81 1.27
N GLU A 201 26.10 -7.14 -0.03
CA GLU A 201 27.35 -7.09 -0.79
C GLU A 201 27.94 -5.69 -0.87
N GLU A 202 27.08 -4.67 -0.96
CA GLU A 202 27.48 -3.25 -0.96
C GLU A 202 27.75 -2.67 0.44
N GLY A 203 27.65 -3.48 1.50
CA GLY A 203 27.93 -3.08 2.88
C GLY A 203 26.88 -2.14 3.50
N LEU A 204 25.69 -2.07 2.93
CA LEU A 204 24.63 -1.13 3.35
C LEU A 204 23.61 -1.76 4.32
N ARG A 205 23.72 -3.07 4.63
CA ARG A 205 22.71 -3.79 5.41
C ARG A 205 22.41 -3.18 6.78
N GLU A 206 23.47 -2.69 7.47
CA GLU A 206 23.36 -2.11 8.80
C GLU A 206 22.79 -0.68 8.82
N SER A 207 22.67 -0.06 7.63
CA SER A 207 22.14 1.29 7.48
C SER A 207 20.68 1.33 7.04
N VAL A 208 20.03 0.17 6.89
CA VAL A 208 18.68 0.08 6.38
C VAL A 208 17.83 -0.88 7.23
N HIS A 209 16.55 -0.54 7.35
CA HIS A 209 15.51 -1.49 7.75
C HIS A 209 14.73 -1.91 6.51
N ILE A 210 14.65 -3.21 6.27
CA ILE A 210 14.05 -3.76 5.05
C ILE A 210 12.71 -4.38 5.37
N PHE A 211 11.65 -3.89 4.76
CA PHE A 211 10.35 -4.55 4.79
C PHE A 211 9.95 -5.07 3.40
N VAL A 212 9.21 -6.16 3.37
CA VAL A 212 8.75 -6.81 2.14
C VAL A 212 7.26 -7.06 2.18
N GLY A 213 6.61 -6.86 1.04
CA GLY A 213 5.17 -7.08 0.89
C GLY A 213 4.79 -7.53 -0.51
N GLY A 214 3.52 -7.90 -0.64
CA GLY A 214 2.91 -8.38 -1.88
C GLY A 214 2.24 -9.74 -1.72
N ALA A 215 1.27 -10.06 -2.58
CA ALA A 215 0.39 -11.22 -2.43
C ALA A 215 1.08 -12.58 -2.23
N PRO A 216 2.20 -12.92 -2.89
CA PRO A 216 2.89 -14.20 -2.68
C PRO A 216 3.86 -14.17 -1.48
N ILE A 217 4.05 -13.02 -0.84
CA ILE A 217 5.03 -12.83 0.22
C ILE A 217 4.47 -13.34 1.56
N SER A 218 5.34 -13.87 2.40
CA SER A 218 5.00 -14.41 3.71
C SER A 218 6.10 -14.12 4.72
N GLN A 219 5.82 -14.26 6.02
CA GLN A 219 6.84 -14.15 7.06
C GLN A 219 8.01 -15.12 6.81
N ASN A 220 7.73 -16.37 6.41
CA ASN A 220 8.79 -17.34 6.09
C ASN A 220 9.69 -16.88 4.94
N TRP A 221 9.15 -16.16 3.97
CA TRP A 221 9.95 -15.57 2.89
C TRP A 221 10.80 -14.40 3.40
N CYS A 222 10.22 -13.50 4.19
CA CYS A 222 10.93 -12.41 4.85
C CYS A 222 12.15 -12.94 5.62
N ASP A 223 11.95 -13.91 6.50
CA ASP A 223 13.00 -14.53 7.32
C ASP A 223 14.08 -15.18 6.43
N LYS A 224 13.66 -15.90 5.38
CA LYS A 224 14.55 -16.59 4.45
C LYS A 224 15.50 -15.65 3.71
N ILE A 225 15.00 -14.48 3.27
CA ILE A 225 15.83 -13.52 2.53
C ILE A 225 16.62 -12.59 3.45
N GLY A 226 16.31 -12.56 4.74
CA GLY A 226 16.94 -11.72 5.75
C GLY A 226 16.48 -10.26 5.68
N ALA A 227 15.20 -10.05 5.37
CA ALA A 227 14.50 -8.79 5.59
C ALA A 227 14.09 -8.66 7.08
N ASP A 228 13.77 -7.46 7.54
CA ASP A 228 13.50 -7.16 8.94
C ASP A 228 12.01 -7.27 9.27
N ALA A 229 11.13 -6.96 8.31
CA ALA A 229 9.69 -6.98 8.51
C ALA A 229 8.94 -7.46 7.26
N TYR A 230 7.78 -8.09 7.49
CA TYR A 230 6.81 -8.47 6.48
C TYR A 230 5.50 -7.74 6.74
N GLY A 231 4.99 -7.08 5.71
CA GLY A 231 3.64 -6.53 5.69
C GLY A 231 2.72 -7.45 4.91
N ALA A 232 1.74 -8.08 5.59
CA ALA A 232 0.74 -8.93 4.94
C ALA A 232 -0.19 -8.10 4.04
N ASP A 233 -0.34 -6.83 4.36
CA ASP A 233 -1.03 -5.81 3.59
C ASP A 233 -0.36 -4.44 3.79
N ALA A 234 -0.92 -3.42 3.13
CA ALA A 234 -0.37 -2.08 3.11
C ALA A 234 -0.24 -1.42 4.50
N LEU A 235 -0.92 -1.91 5.49
CA LEU A 235 -1.08 -1.26 6.80
C LEU A 235 -0.28 -1.97 7.89
N VAL A 236 -0.17 -3.30 7.85
CA VAL A 236 0.76 -4.04 8.70
C VAL A 236 2.21 -3.63 8.43
N SER A 237 2.50 -3.05 7.26
CA SER A 237 3.82 -2.54 6.90
C SER A 237 4.23 -1.28 7.65
N VAL A 238 3.28 -0.52 8.22
CA VAL A 238 3.54 0.74 8.95
C VAL A 238 3.73 0.50 10.46
N ASP A 239 3.17 -0.59 10.98
CA ASP A 239 3.21 -0.94 12.41
C ASP A 239 4.50 -1.66 12.86
N LYS A 240 5.41 -1.97 11.94
CA LYS A 240 6.65 -2.72 12.21
C LYS A 240 7.90 -1.93 11.93
#